data_b1fc5645f0fce8a4c7c970812372162e
#
_entry.id   b1fc5645f0fce8a4c7c970812372162e
#
_cell.length_a   1.000
_cell.length_b   1.000
_cell.length_c   1.000
_cell.angle_alpha   90.00
_cell.angle_beta   90.00
_cell.angle_gamma   90.00
#
_symmetry.space_group_name_H-M   'P 1'
#
loop_
_entity.id
_entity.type
_entity.pdbx_description
1 polymer ?
#
loop_
_entity_poly.entity_id
_entity_poly.type
_entity_poly.pdbx_seq_one_letter_code
_entity_poly.pdbx_strand_id
1 'polypeptide(L)'
;MRKKILIALGILFAAGVAFAAFLSYAFSPTPDFRRNETVDGVRMDAVVAWDERKPIIRTFREKDYRALTENQLATMRDTVDGGIEGDIPCIKLNKGPKMFFQFEKAEKPVKPEKISIKILAHAWGDDDPEKTRIITDVLKDEGDLGFSYTTKRYSRQYEKYFLEYLQAEVHYTVDGENYISTFGTFQGNGDDGTSFFENEELPAPVEPE
;
A
#
# COMPACT_ATOMS: atom_id res chain seq x y z
N MET A 1 -0.75 -47.52 -37.14
CA MET A 1 0.11 -47.33 -35.94
C MET A 1 0.78 -45.96 -35.88
N ARG A 2 1.50 -45.49 -36.88
CA ARG A 2 2.25 -44.22 -36.87
C ARG A 2 1.43 -42.96 -36.49
N LYS A 3 0.18 -42.82 -37.02
CA LYS A 3 -0.68 -41.65 -36.67
C LYS A 3 -1.07 -41.58 -35.19
N LYS A 4 -1.35 -42.74 -34.55
CA LYS A 4 -1.69 -42.77 -33.12
C LYS A 4 -0.51 -42.41 -32.22
N ILE A 5 0.71 -42.79 -32.61
CA ILE A 5 1.96 -42.46 -31.91
C ILE A 5 2.23 -40.96 -32.01
N LEU A 6 2.04 -40.37 -33.20
CA LEU A 6 2.24 -38.90 -33.40
C LEU A 6 1.24 -38.07 -32.56
N ILE A 7 -0.02 -38.51 -32.47
CA ILE A 7 -1.04 -37.85 -31.64
C ILE A 7 -0.65 -37.95 -30.17
N ALA A 8 -0.25 -39.12 -29.68
CA ALA A 8 0.17 -39.32 -28.30
C ALA A 8 1.39 -38.48 -27.93
N LEU A 9 2.38 -38.38 -28.83
CA LEU A 9 3.55 -37.49 -28.65
C LEU A 9 3.16 -36.01 -28.61
N GLY A 10 2.23 -35.57 -29.47
CA GLY A 10 1.71 -34.21 -29.47
C GLY A 10 1.00 -33.85 -28.15
N ILE A 11 0.20 -34.76 -27.62
CA ILE A 11 -0.49 -34.58 -26.32
C ILE A 11 0.52 -34.49 -25.17
N LEU A 12 1.51 -35.39 -25.15
CA LEU A 12 2.58 -35.38 -24.14
C LEU A 12 3.39 -34.09 -24.20
N PHE A 13 3.72 -33.59 -25.38
CA PHE A 13 4.43 -32.33 -25.55
C PHE A 13 3.60 -31.14 -25.07
N ALA A 14 2.32 -31.07 -25.44
CA ALA A 14 1.41 -30.01 -24.99
C ALA A 14 1.23 -30.02 -23.45
N ALA A 15 1.09 -31.21 -22.86
CA ALA A 15 1.03 -31.36 -21.41
C ALA A 15 2.34 -30.94 -20.73
N GLY A 16 3.50 -31.27 -21.31
CA GLY A 16 4.82 -30.84 -20.83
C GLY A 16 4.99 -29.32 -20.85
N VAL A 17 4.57 -28.65 -21.95
CA VAL A 17 4.60 -27.19 -22.08
C VAL A 17 3.65 -26.52 -21.07
N ALA A 18 2.44 -27.03 -20.91
CA ALA A 18 1.47 -26.53 -19.94
C ALA A 18 1.99 -26.69 -18.50
N PHE A 19 2.60 -27.81 -18.19
CA PHE A 19 3.20 -28.06 -16.88
C PHE A 19 4.41 -27.18 -16.61
N ALA A 20 5.28 -26.96 -17.60
CA ALA A 20 6.41 -26.05 -17.48
C ALA A 20 5.96 -24.59 -17.29
N ALA A 21 4.90 -24.14 -18.01
CA ALA A 21 4.28 -22.84 -17.83
C ALA A 21 3.67 -22.70 -16.43
N PHE A 22 2.97 -23.74 -15.93
CA PHE A 22 2.44 -23.77 -14.58
C PHE A 22 3.56 -23.70 -13.53
N LEU A 23 4.64 -24.46 -13.69
CA LEU A 23 5.77 -24.38 -12.78
C LEU A 23 6.46 -23.00 -12.82
N SER A 24 6.63 -22.41 -13.99
CA SER A 24 7.17 -21.04 -14.11
C SER A 24 6.30 -20.02 -13.40
N TYR A 25 4.98 -20.16 -13.47
CA TYR A 25 4.04 -19.30 -12.75
C TYR A 25 4.07 -19.57 -11.24
N ALA A 26 4.00 -20.84 -10.83
CA ALA A 26 3.95 -21.23 -9.42
C ALA A 26 5.26 -20.98 -8.66
N PHE A 27 6.41 -21.01 -9.38
CA PHE A 27 7.75 -20.76 -8.82
C PHE A 27 8.36 -19.45 -9.34
N SER A 28 7.57 -18.53 -9.88
CA SER A 28 8.08 -17.18 -10.13
C SER A 28 8.59 -16.60 -8.82
N PRO A 29 9.85 -16.15 -8.77
CA PRO A 29 10.38 -15.59 -7.53
C PRO A 29 9.49 -14.41 -7.12
N THR A 30 8.89 -14.51 -5.93
CA THR A 30 8.17 -13.39 -5.34
C THR A 30 9.17 -12.28 -5.06
N PRO A 31 8.96 -11.06 -5.54
CA PRO A 31 9.85 -9.95 -5.22
C PRO A 31 10.05 -9.83 -3.70
N ASP A 32 11.28 -9.58 -3.27
CA ASP A 32 11.55 -9.32 -1.85
C ASP A 32 11.10 -7.90 -1.50
N PHE A 33 9.91 -7.79 -0.95
CA PHE A 33 9.32 -6.51 -0.54
C PHE A 33 9.82 -5.98 0.81
N ARG A 34 10.74 -6.69 1.48
CA ARG A 34 11.21 -6.33 2.83
C ARG A 34 12.20 -5.16 2.87
N ARG A 35 12.71 -4.72 1.72
CA ARG A 35 13.69 -3.63 1.64
C ARG A 35 13.05 -2.40 1.02
N ASN A 36 13.35 -1.22 1.60
CA ASN A 36 13.05 0.05 0.95
C ASN A 36 14.05 0.23 -0.19
N GLU A 37 13.68 -0.21 -1.37
CA GLU A 37 14.53 -0.06 -2.56
C GLU A 37 14.16 1.22 -3.27
N THR A 38 15.18 1.96 -3.70
CA THR A 38 15.00 3.06 -4.63
C THR A 38 14.80 2.51 -6.04
N VAL A 39 13.87 3.07 -6.77
CA VAL A 39 13.67 2.75 -8.20
C VAL A 39 14.16 3.93 -9.01
N ASP A 40 15.15 3.72 -9.88
CA ASP A 40 15.83 4.79 -10.65
C ASP A 40 16.43 5.88 -9.78
N GLY A 41 16.81 5.54 -8.54
CA GLY A 41 17.24 6.51 -7.54
C GLY A 41 16.10 7.33 -6.93
N VAL A 42 14.84 7.07 -7.30
CA VAL A 42 13.67 7.75 -6.72
C VAL A 42 13.22 7.03 -5.46
N ARG A 43 12.98 7.80 -4.40
CA ARG A 43 12.48 7.33 -3.10
C ARG A 43 11.42 8.28 -2.58
N MET A 44 10.41 7.74 -1.94
CA MET A 44 9.47 8.49 -1.11
C MET A 44 9.73 8.14 0.36
N ASP A 45 9.74 9.14 1.21
CA ASP A 45 9.69 8.98 2.66
C ASP A 45 8.36 9.53 3.18
N ALA A 46 7.81 8.87 4.20
CA ALA A 46 6.59 9.31 4.86
C ALA A 46 6.78 9.33 6.38
N VAL A 47 6.13 10.29 7.02
CA VAL A 47 6.08 10.44 8.46
C VAL A 47 4.64 10.65 8.88
N VAL A 48 4.21 9.91 9.89
CA VAL A 48 2.90 10.07 10.53
C VAL A 48 3.04 11.06 11.68
N ALA A 49 2.19 12.09 11.73
CA ALA A 49 2.20 13.04 12.84
C ALA A 49 1.94 12.32 14.18
N TRP A 50 2.75 12.64 15.19
CA TRP A 50 2.66 12.10 16.55
C TRP A 50 2.99 10.60 16.70
N ASP A 51 3.63 9.99 15.70
CA ASP A 51 4.15 8.64 15.79
C ASP A 51 5.61 8.63 15.31
N GLU A 52 6.52 8.09 16.10
CA GLU A 52 7.94 8.00 15.78
C GLU A 52 8.25 6.85 14.82
N ARG A 53 7.33 5.91 14.68
CA ARG A 53 7.45 4.79 13.76
C ARG A 53 7.33 5.30 12.33
N LYS A 54 8.08 4.69 11.43
CA LYS A 54 8.04 5.00 10.01
C LYS A 54 7.36 3.88 9.25
N PRO A 55 6.46 4.19 8.32
CA PRO A 55 5.87 3.15 7.47
C PRO A 55 6.95 2.50 6.59
N ILE A 56 6.77 1.22 6.31
CA ILE A 56 7.55 0.53 5.30
C ILE A 56 7.01 0.94 3.94
N ILE A 57 7.85 1.56 3.13
CA ILE A 57 7.44 2.08 1.83
C ILE A 57 8.07 1.25 0.71
N ARG A 58 7.27 0.93 -0.31
CA ARG A 58 7.71 0.29 -1.53
C ARG A 58 7.43 1.20 -2.71
N THR A 59 8.45 1.47 -3.48
CA THR A 59 8.35 2.33 -4.67
C THR A 59 8.50 1.48 -5.93
N PHE A 60 7.69 1.75 -6.94
CA PHE A 60 7.68 1.09 -8.23
C PHE A 60 7.56 2.12 -9.34
N ARG A 61 8.06 1.82 -10.54
CA ARG A 61 7.52 2.47 -11.73
C ARG A 61 6.07 2.04 -11.90
N GLU A 62 5.21 2.94 -12.35
CA GLU A 62 3.78 2.63 -12.52
C GLU A 62 3.54 1.40 -13.39
N LYS A 63 4.30 1.25 -14.49
CA LYS A 63 4.21 0.08 -15.39
C LYS A 63 4.53 -1.24 -14.70
N ASP A 64 5.53 -1.24 -13.82
CA ASP A 64 5.99 -2.42 -13.11
C ASP A 64 4.99 -2.79 -12.00
N TYR A 65 4.42 -1.79 -11.31
CA TYR A 65 3.34 -1.99 -10.34
C TYR A 65 2.10 -2.61 -10.98
N ARG A 66 1.68 -2.09 -12.15
CA ARG A 66 0.54 -2.62 -12.90
C ARG A 66 0.74 -4.02 -13.46
N ALA A 67 1.99 -4.47 -13.57
CA ALA A 67 2.35 -5.82 -14.02
C ALA A 67 2.38 -6.85 -12.88
N LEU A 68 2.26 -6.43 -11.61
CA LEU A 68 2.22 -7.33 -10.46
C LEU A 68 0.97 -8.22 -10.54
N THR A 69 1.15 -9.51 -10.27
CA THR A 69 0.03 -10.43 -10.11
C THR A 69 -0.68 -10.19 -8.78
N GLU A 70 -1.92 -10.68 -8.65
CA GLU A 70 -2.68 -10.58 -7.40
C GLU A 70 -1.94 -11.18 -6.20
N ASN A 71 -1.25 -12.32 -6.39
CA ASN A 71 -0.44 -12.93 -5.33
C ASN A 71 0.75 -12.05 -4.92
N GLN A 72 1.40 -11.39 -5.89
CA GLN A 72 2.50 -10.48 -5.60
C GLN A 72 2.01 -9.23 -4.87
N LEU A 73 0.85 -8.69 -5.28
CA LEU A 73 0.19 -7.58 -4.59
C LEU A 73 -0.20 -7.97 -3.15
N ALA A 74 -0.77 -9.16 -2.95
CA ALA A 74 -1.08 -9.67 -1.62
C ALA A 74 0.18 -9.79 -0.75
N THR A 75 1.24 -10.44 -1.25
CA THR A 75 2.52 -10.56 -0.53
C THR A 75 3.13 -9.20 -0.21
N MET A 76 3.03 -8.23 -1.13
CA MET A 76 3.50 -6.87 -0.88
C MET A 76 2.69 -6.21 0.23
N ARG A 77 1.37 -6.35 0.22
CA ARG A 77 0.49 -5.85 1.27
C ARG A 77 0.89 -6.42 2.63
N ASP A 78 0.98 -7.74 2.74
CA ASP A 78 1.41 -8.40 3.97
C ASP A 78 2.78 -7.90 4.47
N THR A 79 3.65 -7.48 3.56
CA THR A 79 4.98 -6.98 3.92
C THR A 79 4.95 -5.52 4.36
N VAL A 80 4.18 -4.65 3.70
CA VAL A 80 4.04 -3.25 4.12
C VAL A 80 3.12 -3.11 5.33
N ASP A 81 2.27 -4.12 5.57
CA ASP A 81 1.42 -4.23 6.75
C ASP A 81 2.19 -4.66 7.99
N GLY A 82 3.52 -4.78 7.85
CA GLY A 82 4.40 -5.09 8.95
C GLY A 82 4.23 -6.51 9.46
N GLY A 83 4.92 -7.46 8.89
CA GLY A 83 4.97 -8.84 9.40
C GLY A 83 5.49 -8.97 10.85
N ILE A 84 5.63 -7.85 11.56
CA ILE A 84 5.95 -7.76 12.98
C ILE A 84 4.96 -6.78 13.60
N GLU A 85 4.08 -7.28 14.44
CA GLU A 85 3.17 -6.47 15.26
C GLU A 85 3.95 -5.38 16.00
N GLY A 86 3.50 -4.13 15.86
CA GLY A 86 4.06 -2.97 16.57
C GLY A 86 4.89 -1.99 15.73
N ASP A 87 5.28 -2.32 14.51
CA ASP A 87 6.10 -1.44 13.68
C ASP A 87 5.29 -0.52 12.74
N ILE A 88 3.98 -0.79 12.56
CA ILE A 88 3.13 0.05 11.71
C ILE A 88 2.77 1.34 12.47
N PRO A 89 3.01 2.53 11.87
CA PRO A 89 2.61 3.78 12.50
C PRO A 89 1.10 3.92 12.59
N CYS A 90 0.63 4.66 13.62
CA CYS A 90 -0.77 4.93 13.83
C CYS A 90 -1.07 6.43 13.80
N ILE A 91 -1.98 6.81 12.93
CA ILE A 91 -2.49 8.18 12.81
C ILE A 91 -3.50 8.41 13.94
N LYS A 92 -3.26 9.45 14.75
CA LYS A 92 -4.12 9.83 15.85
C LYS A 92 -5.19 10.82 15.37
N LEU A 93 -6.41 10.33 15.20
CA LEU A 93 -7.51 11.13 14.63
C LEU A 93 -7.86 12.39 15.46
N ASN A 94 -7.67 12.32 16.78
CA ASN A 94 -7.96 13.41 17.71
C ASN A 94 -6.82 14.44 17.88
N LYS A 95 -5.62 14.17 17.32
CA LYS A 95 -4.42 15.01 17.51
C LYS A 95 -3.90 15.65 16.22
N GLY A 96 -4.75 15.83 15.22
CA GLY A 96 -4.33 16.35 13.91
C GLY A 96 -3.79 15.26 12.99
N PRO A 97 -4.67 14.51 12.36
CA PRO A 97 -4.37 13.29 11.62
C PRO A 97 -3.68 13.59 10.29
N LYS A 98 -2.39 13.91 10.34
CA LYS A 98 -1.60 14.24 9.16
C LYS A 98 -0.51 13.22 8.89
N MET A 99 -0.30 12.97 7.61
CA MET A 99 0.90 12.35 7.05
C MET A 99 1.67 13.39 6.25
N PHE A 100 3.00 13.32 6.30
CA PHE A 100 3.90 14.17 5.51
C PHE A 100 4.73 13.30 4.60
N PHE A 101 4.99 13.78 3.39
CA PHE A 101 5.71 13.06 2.34
C PHE A 101 6.84 13.91 1.80
N GLN A 102 8.01 13.31 1.67
CA GLN A 102 9.18 13.88 1.01
C GLN A 102 9.65 12.93 -0.09
N PHE A 103 10.22 13.51 -1.14
CA PHE A 103 10.68 12.76 -2.30
C PHE A 103 12.14 13.10 -2.57
N GLU A 104 12.89 12.08 -2.96
CA GLU A 104 14.29 12.21 -3.32
C GLU A 104 14.56 11.51 -4.63
N LYS A 105 15.52 12.04 -5.40
CA LYS A 105 16.14 11.40 -6.54
C LYS A 105 17.63 11.49 -6.42
N ALA A 106 18.33 10.34 -6.46
CA ALA A 106 19.78 10.26 -6.25
C ALA A 106 20.23 11.04 -4.99
N GLU A 107 19.54 10.78 -3.87
CA GLU A 107 19.81 11.39 -2.54
C GLU A 107 19.62 12.92 -2.48
N LYS A 108 18.94 13.51 -3.45
CA LYS A 108 18.62 14.93 -3.46
C LYS A 108 17.12 15.14 -3.41
N PRO A 109 16.64 16.09 -2.61
CA PRO A 109 15.22 16.45 -2.59
C PRO A 109 14.72 16.76 -4.00
N VAL A 110 13.56 16.21 -4.35
CA VAL A 110 12.88 16.48 -5.61
C VAL A 110 11.41 16.76 -5.34
N LYS A 111 10.83 17.66 -6.12
CA LYS A 111 9.41 17.98 -6.05
C LYS A 111 8.70 17.30 -7.22
N PRO A 112 7.78 16.33 -6.97
CA PRO A 112 6.98 15.71 -8.01
C PRO A 112 6.12 16.71 -8.77
N GLU A 113 5.93 16.48 -10.08
CA GLU A 113 5.09 17.33 -10.93
C GLU A 113 3.60 17.08 -10.75
N LYS A 114 3.21 15.81 -10.59
CA LYS A 114 1.83 15.37 -10.39
C LYS A 114 1.81 14.46 -9.20
N ILE A 115 0.89 14.69 -8.28
CA ILE A 115 0.82 13.88 -7.08
C ILE A 115 -0.63 13.68 -6.64
N SER A 116 -0.98 12.43 -6.33
CA SER A 116 -2.26 12.05 -5.76
C SER A 116 -2.07 10.87 -4.82
N ILE A 117 -3.05 10.66 -3.95
CA ILE A 117 -3.08 9.52 -3.03
C ILE A 117 -4.36 8.74 -3.25
N LYS A 118 -4.23 7.41 -3.26
CA LYS A 118 -5.34 6.48 -3.21
C LYS A 118 -5.23 5.69 -1.92
N ILE A 119 -6.29 5.65 -1.15
CA ILE A 119 -6.35 4.95 0.13
C ILE A 119 -7.42 3.87 0.04
N LEU A 120 -7.06 2.66 0.45
CA LEU A 120 -7.99 1.59 0.75
C LEU A 120 -8.10 1.53 2.28
N ALA A 121 -9.28 1.85 2.80
CA ALA A 121 -9.55 1.90 4.23
C ALA A 121 -10.54 0.80 4.61
N HIS A 122 -10.23 0.03 5.64
CA HIS A 122 -11.14 -0.95 6.23
C HIS A 122 -10.96 -1.00 7.75
N ALA A 123 -12.01 -1.37 8.45
CA ALA A 123 -11.92 -1.57 9.89
C ALA A 123 -11.02 -2.77 10.19
N TRP A 124 -10.16 -2.64 11.21
CA TRP A 124 -9.28 -3.73 11.62
C TRP A 124 -10.09 -4.97 12.02
N GLY A 125 -9.69 -6.12 11.47
CA GLY A 125 -10.39 -7.38 11.70
C GLY A 125 -11.66 -7.60 10.89
N ASP A 126 -11.96 -6.73 9.92
CA ASP A 126 -13.07 -6.89 8.99
C ASP A 126 -12.51 -7.08 7.57
N ASP A 127 -12.45 -8.32 7.14
CA ASP A 127 -11.92 -8.70 5.81
C ASP A 127 -12.99 -8.63 4.70
N ASP A 128 -14.16 -8.05 4.98
CA ASP A 128 -15.24 -7.93 4.00
C ASP A 128 -14.90 -6.87 2.94
N PRO A 129 -14.65 -7.28 1.67
CA PRO A 129 -14.30 -6.34 0.61
C PRO A 129 -15.39 -5.30 0.34
N GLU A 130 -16.68 -5.61 0.62
CA GLU A 130 -17.79 -4.68 0.42
C GLU A 130 -17.75 -3.51 1.43
N LYS A 131 -17.02 -3.67 2.52
CA LYS A 131 -16.82 -2.64 3.53
C LYS A 131 -15.54 -1.84 3.37
N THR A 132 -14.69 -2.23 2.43
CA THR A 132 -13.50 -1.48 2.07
C THR A 132 -13.89 -0.18 1.37
N ARG A 133 -13.39 0.94 1.87
CA ARG A 133 -13.56 2.25 1.24
C ARG A 133 -12.36 2.57 0.37
N ILE A 134 -12.62 3.02 -0.84
CA ILE A 134 -11.58 3.49 -1.75
C ILE A 134 -11.72 5.00 -1.88
N ILE A 135 -10.68 5.71 -1.47
CA ILE A 135 -10.62 7.16 -1.49
C ILE A 135 -9.49 7.57 -2.45
N THR A 136 -9.77 8.49 -3.35
CA THR A 136 -8.75 9.13 -4.18
C THR A 136 -8.78 10.63 -3.91
N ASP A 137 -7.62 11.20 -3.59
CA ASP A 137 -7.51 12.60 -3.21
C ASP A 137 -6.15 13.15 -3.68
N VAL A 138 -5.96 14.45 -3.49
CA VAL A 138 -4.70 15.14 -3.80
C VAL A 138 -3.96 15.50 -2.53
N LEU A 139 -2.63 15.46 -2.58
CA LEU A 139 -1.82 15.92 -1.47
C LEU A 139 -1.68 17.44 -1.51
N LYS A 140 -1.69 18.04 -0.32
CA LYS A 140 -1.43 19.46 -0.17
C LYS A 140 0.06 19.74 -0.27
N ASP A 141 0.45 20.68 -1.11
CA ASP A 141 1.82 21.19 -1.19
C ASP A 141 2.14 22.05 0.04
N GLU A 142 3.17 21.69 0.78
CA GLU A 142 3.64 22.42 1.97
C GLU A 142 5.00 23.13 1.69
N GLY A 143 5.32 23.40 0.42
CA GLY A 143 6.54 24.06 -0.01
C GLY A 143 7.79 23.20 0.23
N ASP A 144 8.76 23.76 0.92
CA ASP A 144 10.04 23.09 1.24
C ASP A 144 9.87 21.89 2.19
N LEU A 145 8.73 21.80 2.87
CA LEU A 145 8.41 20.66 3.75
C LEU A 145 7.89 19.42 2.97
N GLY A 146 7.70 19.55 1.65
CA GLY A 146 7.18 18.49 0.80
C GLY A 146 5.66 18.56 0.68
N PHE A 147 4.98 17.43 0.91
CA PHE A 147 3.52 17.32 0.79
C PHE A 147 2.90 16.79 2.06
N SER A 148 1.62 17.07 2.27
CA SER A 148 0.87 16.51 3.38
C SER A 148 -0.50 15.98 2.94
N TYR A 149 -1.00 15.03 3.72
CA TYR A 149 -2.37 14.53 3.61
C TYR A 149 -3.00 14.47 4.99
N THR A 150 -4.21 15.00 5.11
CA THR A 150 -4.98 14.92 6.36
C THR A 150 -6.01 13.80 6.20
N THR A 151 -5.86 12.74 6.97
CA THR A 151 -6.82 11.64 6.95
C THR A 151 -8.10 12.02 7.67
N LYS A 152 -9.16 11.27 7.38
CA LYS A 152 -10.47 11.39 8.00
C LYS A 152 -10.89 10.01 8.47
N ARG A 153 -11.88 9.92 9.31
CA ARG A 153 -12.50 8.63 9.62
C ARG A 153 -13.29 8.14 8.41
N TYR A 154 -13.04 6.94 7.94
CA TYR A 154 -13.66 6.39 6.73
C TYR A 154 -14.72 5.33 7.02
N SER A 155 -14.66 4.63 8.16
CA SER A 155 -15.64 3.61 8.51
C SER A 155 -16.54 4.03 9.66
N ARG A 156 -17.75 3.44 9.69
CA ARG A 156 -18.71 3.62 10.78
C ARG A 156 -18.58 2.58 11.89
N GLN A 157 -17.76 1.55 11.67
CA GLN A 157 -17.72 0.42 12.59
C GLN A 157 -16.98 0.75 13.88
N TYR A 158 -17.51 0.18 14.97
CA TYR A 158 -17.06 0.24 16.35
C TYR A 158 -17.23 1.57 17.08
N GLU A 159 -18.36 1.68 17.79
CA GLU A 159 -18.61 2.78 18.73
C GLU A 159 -17.67 2.76 19.95
N LYS A 160 -17.06 1.61 20.28
CA LYS A 160 -16.25 1.43 21.47
C LYS A 160 -14.74 1.37 21.21
N TYR A 161 -14.35 0.76 20.11
CA TYR A 161 -12.94 0.60 19.73
C TYR A 161 -12.80 0.93 18.26
N PHE A 162 -12.14 2.02 17.95
CA PHE A 162 -11.98 2.44 16.58
C PHE A 162 -10.54 2.27 16.13
N LEU A 163 -10.32 1.32 15.24
CA LEU A 163 -9.07 1.12 14.53
C LEU A 163 -9.38 0.82 13.06
N GLU A 164 -8.88 1.66 12.18
CA GLU A 164 -8.89 1.42 10.73
C GLU A 164 -7.49 1.09 10.26
N TYR A 165 -7.41 0.17 9.33
CA TYR A 165 -6.21 -0.04 8.54
C TYR A 165 -6.32 0.73 7.23
N LEU A 166 -5.28 1.47 6.90
CA LEU A 166 -5.17 2.25 5.68
C LEU A 166 -4.01 1.73 4.84
N GLN A 167 -4.33 1.20 3.67
CA GLN A 167 -3.35 0.95 2.64
C GLN A 167 -3.32 2.14 1.68
N ALA A 168 -2.18 2.80 1.58
CA ALA A 168 -2.01 3.99 0.76
C ALA A 168 -1.15 3.69 -0.47
N GLU A 169 -1.57 4.21 -1.62
CA GLU A 169 -0.80 4.30 -2.86
C GLU A 169 -0.63 5.78 -3.19
N VAL A 170 0.60 6.27 -3.19
CA VAL A 170 0.92 7.63 -3.64
C VAL A 170 1.41 7.53 -5.08
N HIS A 171 0.68 8.16 -5.99
CA HIS A 171 0.98 8.24 -7.41
C HIS A 171 1.64 9.58 -7.72
N TYR A 172 2.78 9.58 -8.36
CA TYR A 172 3.52 10.82 -8.65
C TYR A 172 4.42 10.71 -9.89
N THR A 173 4.80 11.86 -10.44
CA THR A 173 5.68 11.95 -11.61
C THR A 173 6.98 12.66 -11.22
N VAL A 174 8.12 12.09 -11.59
CA VAL A 174 9.45 12.69 -11.44
C VAL A 174 10.17 12.58 -12.79
N ASP A 175 10.63 13.72 -13.32
CA ASP A 175 11.31 13.81 -14.63
C ASP A 175 10.54 13.12 -15.78
N GLY A 176 9.21 13.26 -15.77
CA GLY A 176 8.33 12.69 -16.79
C GLY A 176 8.02 11.19 -16.64
N GLU A 177 8.61 10.48 -15.67
CA GLU A 177 8.31 9.09 -15.36
C GLU A 177 7.32 8.97 -14.20
N ASN A 178 6.37 8.04 -14.30
CA ASN A 178 5.35 7.82 -13.29
C ASN A 178 5.77 6.73 -12.31
N TYR A 179 5.58 7.02 -11.03
CA TYR A 179 5.89 6.14 -9.90
C TYR A 179 4.67 5.94 -9.01
N ILE A 180 4.64 4.81 -8.33
CA ILE A 180 3.70 4.48 -7.26
C ILE A 180 4.51 4.05 -6.05
N SER A 181 4.28 4.73 -4.92
CA SER A 181 4.79 4.29 -3.62
C SER A 181 3.64 3.82 -2.76
N THR A 182 3.76 2.63 -2.17
CA THR A 182 2.72 2.04 -1.34
C THR A 182 3.22 1.79 0.08
N PHE A 183 2.33 1.92 1.06
CA PHE A 183 2.60 1.67 2.48
C PHE A 183 1.30 1.41 3.24
N GLY A 184 1.44 0.78 4.42
CA GLY A 184 0.37 0.57 5.39
C GLY A 184 0.49 1.50 6.59
N THR A 185 -0.64 1.90 7.14
CA THR A 185 -0.72 2.62 8.41
C THR A 185 -2.04 2.33 9.11
N PHE A 186 -2.07 2.43 10.42
CA PHE A 186 -3.32 2.43 11.17
C PHE A 186 -3.81 3.86 11.40
N GLN A 187 -5.09 4.02 11.67
CA GLN A 187 -5.64 5.23 12.28
C GLN A 187 -6.64 4.89 13.35
N GLY A 188 -6.60 5.66 14.43
CA GLY A 188 -7.45 5.43 15.59
C GLY A 188 -7.35 6.54 16.63
N ASN A 189 -7.97 6.33 17.77
CA ASN A 189 -7.96 7.30 18.86
C ASN A 189 -7.01 6.96 20.01
N GLY A 190 -6.15 5.96 19.88
CA GLY A 190 -5.23 5.54 20.93
C GLY A 190 -3.94 6.38 20.99
N ASP A 191 -3.33 6.46 22.18
CA ASP A 191 -2.04 7.13 22.33
C ASP A 191 -0.85 6.33 21.81
N ASP A 192 -0.99 5.01 21.69
CA ASP A 192 0.06 4.07 21.26
C ASP A 192 -0.36 3.17 20.08
N GLY A 193 -1.54 3.40 19.49
CA GLY A 193 -2.08 2.57 18.41
C GLY A 193 -2.56 1.18 18.87
N THR A 194 -2.34 0.82 20.12
CA THR A 194 -2.78 -0.44 20.75
C THR A 194 -3.76 -0.22 21.88
N SER A 195 -3.80 0.99 22.46
CA SER A 195 -4.74 1.34 23.53
C SER A 195 -6.08 1.78 22.94
N PHE A 196 -7.06 0.95 23.10
CA PHE A 196 -8.44 1.23 22.73
C PHE A 196 -9.09 1.99 23.90
N PHE A 197 -9.24 3.32 23.77
CA PHE A 197 -9.80 4.15 24.83
C PHE A 197 -11.31 4.28 24.73
N GLU A 198 -11.96 4.11 25.88
CA GLU A 198 -13.41 3.97 26.00
C GLU A 198 -14.22 5.28 25.87
N ASN A 199 -13.66 6.48 25.84
CA ASN A 199 -14.44 7.70 26.08
C ASN A 199 -14.04 8.96 25.27
N GLU A 200 -13.39 8.85 24.11
CA GLU A 200 -13.16 10.02 23.27
C GLU A 200 -14.22 10.13 22.17
N GLU A 201 -14.79 11.31 21.99
CA GLU A 201 -15.69 11.60 20.88
C GLU A 201 -14.93 11.44 19.55
N LEU A 202 -15.32 10.44 18.79
CA LEU A 202 -14.77 10.19 17.45
C LEU A 202 -15.33 11.22 16.48
N PRO A 203 -14.53 11.74 15.55
CA PRO A 203 -15.07 12.52 14.45
C PRO A 203 -16.08 11.69 13.64
N ALA A 204 -17.11 12.32 13.14
CA ALA A 204 -18.09 11.65 12.30
C ALA A 204 -17.40 11.01 11.07
N PRO A 205 -17.83 9.81 10.62
CA PRO A 205 -17.30 9.20 9.42
C PRO A 205 -17.65 10.06 8.20
N VAL A 206 -16.74 10.06 7.21
CA VAL A 206 -17.00 10.72 5.93
C VAL A 206 -18.07 9.92 5.19
N GLU A 207 -19.16 10.57 4.81
CA GLU A 207 -20.16 9.95 3.95
C GLU A 207 -19.55 9.69 2.56
N PRO A 208 -19.86 8.56 1.91
CA PRO A 208 -19.44 8.31 0.53
C PRO A 208 -20.14 9.33 -0.38
N GLU A 209 -19.39 9.93 -1.29
CA GLU A 209 -19.94 10.72 -2.40
C GLU A 209 -20.61 9.81 -3.44
#